data_b96c4ef79ad3f06da5fcb153736dc96b
#
_entry.id   b96c4ef79ad3f06da5fcb153736dc96b
#
_cell.length_a   1.000
_cell.length_b   1.000
_cell.length_c   1.000
_cell.angle_alpha   90.00
_cell.angle_beta   90.00
_cell.angle_gamma   90.00
#
_symmetry.space_group_name_H-M   'P 1'
#
loop_
_entity.id
_entity.type
_entity.pdbx_description
1 polymer ?
#
loop_
_entity_poly.entity_id
_entity_poly.type
_entity_poly.pdbx_seq_one_letter_code
_entity_poly.pdbx_strand_id
1 'polypeptide(L)'
;MQKTLSLAAACVAATFSLAACQPETEVVETPDPQATELAKAPPVELPPAIQASRTYRCKDNSLVFIDFMSNNTAVVRKEKGAEPPLATVTAETAGGAYKSADGFTVSGNSEQITYASPQGGSQSCKA
;
A
#
# COMPACT_ATOMS: atom_id res chain seq x y z
N MET A 1 73.53 -26.53 -21.80
CA MET A 1 74.37 -26.79 -20.62
C MET A 1 73.68 -26.19 -19.40
N GLN A 2 73.36 -27.11 -18.46
CA GLN A 2 73.31 -26.89 -17.01
C GLN A 2 72.28 -25.83 -16.50
N LYS A 3 71.62 -26.05 -15.47
CA LYS A 3 71.52 -27.08 -14.38
C LYS A 3 70.26 -26.77 -13.59
N THR A 4 69.50 -27.81 -13.41
CA THR A 4 68.72 -28.11 -12.21
C THR A 4 69.02 -27.24 -10.99
N LEU A 5 67.97 -26.75 -10.33
CA LEU A 5 67.85 -26.88 -8.87
C LEU A 5 66.38 -26.80 -8.45
N SER A 6 65.94 -27.93 -7.96
CA SER A 6 64.70 -28.10 -7.21
C SER A 6 64.78 -27.36 -5.91
N LEU A 7 63.77 -26.58 -5.59
CA LEU A 7 63.46 -26.23 -4.20
C LEU A 7 61.97 -26.49 -3.96
N ALA A 8 61.73 -27.58 -3.26
CA ALA A 8 60.47 -27.89 -2.64
C ALA A 8 60.20 -26.86 -1.53
N ALA A 9 59.14 -26.08 -1.70
CA ALA A 9 58.58 -25.29 -0.62
C ALA A 9 57.25 -25.89 -0.24
N ALA A 10 57.25 -26.55 0.90
CA ALA A 10 56.05 -27.07 1.56
C ALA A 10 55.15 -25.90 2.00
N CYS A 11 54.04 -25.72 1.33
CA CYS A 11 52.97 -24.87 1.80
C CYS A 11 52.15 -25.60 2.87
N VAL A 12 52.37 -25.28 4.12
CA VAL A 12 51.52 -25.67 5.23
C VAL A 12 50.19 -24.93 5.07
N ALA A 13 49.17 -25.67 4.65
CA ALA A 13 47.81 -25.19 4.64
C ALA A 13 47.30 -25.10 6.08
N ALA A 14 47.33 -23.90 6.64
CA ALA A 14 46.62 -23.57 7.87
C ALA A 14 45.12 -23.51 7.56
N THR A 15 44.40 -24.58 7.79
CA THR A 15 42.95 -24.60 7.78
C THR A 15 42.44 -23.84 9.01
N PHE A 16 42.07 -22.58 8.82
CA PHE A 16 41.30 -21.84 9.79
C PHE A 16 39.89 -22.43 9.83
N SER A 17 39.65 -23.30 10.78
CA SER A 17 38.29 -23.69 11.17
C SER A 17 37.63 -22.51 11.84
N LEU A 18 36.86 -21.73 11.07
CA LEU A 18 35.87 -20.81 11.64
C LEU A 18 34.78 -21.69 12.27
N ALA A 19 34.92 -21.95 13.55
CA ALA A 19 33.81 -22.38 14.37
C ALA A 19 32.79 -21.25 14.35
N ALA A 20 31.80 -21.32 13.45
CA ALA A 20 30.61 -20.51 13.51
C ALA A 20 29.91 -20.86 14.82
N CYS A 21 30.06 -19.99 15.82
CA CYS A 21 29.14 -19.95 16.94
C CYS A 21 27.79 -19.58 16.35
N GLN A 22 27.00 -20.56 15.97
CA GLN A 22 25.57 -20.37 15.85
C GLN A 22 25.04 -20.21 17.27
N PRO A 23 24.45 -19.07 17.64
CA PRO A 23 23.65 -19.04 18.83
C PRO A 23 22.50 -20.00 18.58
N GLU A 24 22.51 -21.15 19.25
CA GLU A 24 21.30 -21.94 19.39
C GLU A 24 20.29 -21.02 20.08
N THR A 25 19.38 -20.48 19.30
CA THR A 25 18.14 -19.93 19.85
C THR A 25 17.41 -21.11 20.46
N GLU A 26 17.61 -21.33 21.76
CA GLU A 26 16.68 -22.14 22.53
C GLU A 26 15.30 -21.49 22.35
N VAL A 27 14.52 -22.09 21.46
CA VAL A 27 13.09 -21.84 21.43
C VAL A 27 12.55 -22.43 22.72
N VAL A 28 12.51 -21.62 23.76
CA VAL A 28 11.78 -21.95 24.97
C VAL A 28 10.31 -21.98 24.54
N GLU A 29 9.84 -23.16 24.20
CA GLU A 29 8.40 -23.44 24.04
C GLU A 29 7.72 -23.36 25.42
N THR A 30 7.75 -22.18 26.03
CA THR A 30 6.74 -21.87 27.02
C THR A 30 5.50 -21.49 26.22
N PRO A 31 4.40 -22.25 26.32
CA PRO A 31 3.16 -21.84 25.68
C PRO A 31 2.78 -20.48 26.26
N ASP A 32 2.99 -19.44 25.44
CA ASP A 32 2.60 -18.09 25.81
C ASP A 32 1.06 -18.06 25.86
N PRO A 33 0.46 -17.89 27.03
CA PRO A 33 -1.00 -17.84 27.12
C PRO A 33 -1.58 -16.72 26.27
N GLN A 34 -0.82 -15.66 25.96
CA GLN A 34 -1.24 -14.59 25.08
C GLN A 34 -1.28 -15.01 23.60
N ALA A 35 -0.38 -15.91 23.16
CA ALA A 35 -0.42 -16.41 21.79
C ALA A 35 -1.71 -17.20 21.50
N THR A 36 -2.23 -17.89 22.48
CA THR A 36 -3.49 -18.65 22.36
C THR A 36 -4.71 -17.71 22.35
N GLU A 37 -4.66 -16.59 23.03
CA GLU A 37 -5.72 -15.57 22.99
C GLU A 37 -5.71 -14.79 21.68
N LEU A 38 -4.51 -14.45 21.16
CA LEU A 38 -4.40 -13.81 19.85
C LEU A 38 -4.92 -14.69 18.71
N ALA A 39 -4.72 -16.01 18.79
CA ALA A 39 -5.24 -16.95 17.79
C ALA A 39 -6.78 -17.08 17.82
N LYS A 40 -7.41 -16.73 18.92
CA LYS A 40 -8.88 -16.73 19.10
C LYS A 40 -9.51 -15.37 18.89
N ALA A 41 -8.69 -14.29 18.79
CA ALA A 41 -9.21 -12.97 18.53
C ALA A 41 -9.88 -12.92 17.15
N PRO A 42 -11.07 -12.33 17.01
CA PRO A 42 -11.68 -12.13 15.71
C PRO A 42 -10.75 -11.29 14.85
N PRO A 43 -10.70 -11.52 13.52
CA PRO A 43 -9.90 -10.72 12.61
C PRO A 43 -10.21 -9.23 12.83
N VAL A 44 -9.19 -8.45 13.18
CA VAL A 44 -9.35 -7.00 13.28
C VAL A 44 -9.48 -6.47 11.86
N GLU A 45 -10.65 -5.95 11.53
CA GLU A 45 -10.90 -5.32 10.25
C GLU A 45 -10.09 -4.01 10.21
N LEU A 46 -9.00 -4.01 9.46
CA LEU A 46 -8.18 -2.82 9.28
C LEU A 46 -8.98 -1.75 8.54
N PRO A 47 -8.86 -0.48 8.93
CA PRO A 47 -9.51 0.60 8.18
C PRO A 47 -9.00 0.61 6.74
N PRO A 48 -9.85 0.96 5.76
CA PRO A 48 -9.48 0.98 4.36
C PRO A 48 -8.29 1.92 4.13
N ALA A 49 -7.28 1.44 3.41
CA ALA A 49 -6.10 2.21 3.08
C ALA A 49 -6.35 3.08 1.84
N ILE A 50 -5.75 4.27 1.80
CA ILE A 50 -5.74 5.13 0.62
C ILE A 50 -4.82 4.48 -0.43
N GLN A 51 -5.38 4.11 -1.57
CA GLN A 51 -4.64 3.56 -2.71
C GLN A 51 -4.09 4.64 -3.63
N ALA A 52 -4.87 5.70 -3.82
CA ALA A 52 -4.46 6.82 -4.67
C ALA A 52 -5.18 8.10 -4.24
N SER A 53 -4.45 9.21 -4.24
CA SER A 53 -5.00 10.56 -4.07
C SER A 53 -4.80 11.34 -5.36
N ARG A 54 -5.87 11.95 -5.87
CA ARG A 54 -5.83 12.69 -7.12
C ARG A 54 -6.55 14.03 -6.99
N THR A 55 -6.03 15.00 -7.73
CA THR A 55 -6.66 16.33 -7.86
C THR A 55 -7.14 16.48 -9.29
N TYR A 56 -8.39 16.82 -9.46
CA TYR A 56 -9.00 17.05 -10.76
C TYR A 56 -9.45 18.50 -10.90
N ARG A 57 -9.18 19.06 -12.07
CA ARG A 57 -9.73 20.37 -12.45
C ARG A 57 -10.92 20.18 -13.39
N CYS A 58 -12.05 20.71 -12.99
CA CYS A 58 -13.30 20.62 -13.73
C CYS A 58 -13.46 21.76 -14.76
N LYS A 59 -14.42 21.62 -15.67
CA LYS A 59 -14.67 22.63 -16.73
C LYS A 59 -14.99 24.02 -16.21
N ASP A 60 -15.58 24.10 -15.03
CA ASP A 60 -15.89 25.35 -14.34
C ASP A 60 -14.70 25.93 -13.56
N ASN A 61 -13.50 25.40 -13.75
CA ASN A 61 -12.27 25.69 -13.02
C ASN A 61 -12.27 25.32 -11.53
N SER A 62 -13.28 24.65 -11.04
CA SER A 62 -13.26 24.09 -9.69
C SER A 62 -12.25 22.95 -9.56
N LEU A 63 -11.72 22.78 -8.36
CA LEU A 63 -10.84 21.65 -8.02
C LEU A 63 -11.63 20.65 -7.19
N VAL A 64 -11.44 19.38 -7.49
CA VAL A 64 -11.99 18.27 -6.74
C VAL A 64 -10.84 17.34 -6.34
N PHE A 65 -10.74 17.05 -5.05
CA PHE A 65 -9.75 16.13 -4.49
C PHE A 65 -10.43 14.82 -4.19
N ILE A 66 -9.87 13.73 -4.68
CA ILE A 66 -10.44 12.39 -4.52
C ILE A 66 -9.39 11.44 -4.00
N ASP A 67 -9.68 10.82 -2.86
CA ASP A 67 -8.88 9.74 -2.27
C ASP A 67 -9.60 8.41 -2.53
N PHE A 68 -8.99 7.57 -3.35
CA PHE A 68 -9.49 6.23 -3.65
C PHE A 68 -8.99 5.24 -2.61
N MET A 69 -9.90 4.47 -2.02
CA MET A 69 -9.63 3.52 -0.95
C MET A 69 -9.59 2.07 -1.45
N SER A 70 -8.97 1.20 -0.66
CA SER A 70 -8.82 -0.24 -0.97
C SER A 70 -10.13 -1.03 -0.99
N ASN A 71 -11.19 -0.51 -0.40
CA ASN A 71 -12.52 -1.15 -0.29
C ASN A 71 -13.52 -0.67 -1.34
N ASN A 72 -13.06 -0.21 -2.51
CA ASN A 72 -13.89 0.37 -3.57
C ASN A 72 -14.71 1.59 -3.13
N THR A 73 -14.25 2.32 -2.13
CA THR A 73 -14.80 3.63 -1.79
C THR A 73 -13.88 4.74 -2.24
N ALA A 74 -14.42 5.93 -2.40
CA ALA A 74 -13.63 7.12 -2.62
C ALA A 74 -14.18 8.28 -1.79
N VAL A 75 -13.29 9.11 -1.29
CA VAL A 75 -13.64 10.29 -0.50
C VAL A 75 -13.41 11.52 -1.35
N VAL A 76 -14.47 12.30 -1.54
CA VAL A 76 -14.47 13.51 -2.37
C VAL A 76 -14.39 14.73 -1.47
N ARG A 77 -13.47 15.66 -1.77
CA ARG A 77 -13.27 16.91 -1.04
C ARG A 77 -13.14 18.10 -1.99
N LYS A 78 -13.52 19.28 -1.53
CA LYS A 78 -13.27 20.55 -2.26
C LYS A 78 -11.86 21.06 -2.04
N GLU A 79 -11.28 20.78 -0.88
CA GLU A 79 -9.93 21.17 -0.50
C GLU A 79 -9.15 19.96 -0.02
N LYS A 80 -7.84 19.97 -0.21
CA LYS A 80 -6.98 18.86 0.19
C LYS A 80 -7.01 18.67 1.70
N GLY A 81 -7.43 17.49 2.13
CA GLY A 81 -7.48 17.15 3.56
C GLY A 81 -8.60 17.81 4.35
N ALA A 82 -9.54 18.49 3.69
CA ALA A 82 -10.67 19.13 4.38
C ALA A 82 -11.59 18.11 5.05
N GLU A 83 -11.98 18.40 6.28
CA GLU A 83 -12.95 17.63 7.05
C GLU A 83 -14.12 18.52 7.50
N PRO A 84 -15.36 18.05 7.42
CA PRO A 84 -15.78 16.77 6.87
C PRO A 84 -15.60 16.68 5.34
N PRO A 85 -15.48 15.48 4.76
CA PRO A 85 -15.45 15.33 3.32
C PRO A 85 -16.77 15.80 2.70
N LEU A 86 -16.72 16.22 1.44
CA LEU A 86 -17.92 16.62 0.69
C LEU A 86 -18.87 15.43 0.46
N ALA A 87 -18.30 14.27 0.14
CA ALA A 87 -19.03 13.01 0.00
C ALA A 87 -18.10 11.80 0.11
N THR A 88 -18.65 10.68 0.54
CA THR A 88 -18.06 9.37 0.37
C THR A 88 -18.88 8.61 -0.67
N VAL A 89 -18.22 8.13 -1.71
CA VAL A 89 -18.84 7.42 -2.83
C VAL A 89 -18.32 5.99 -2.90
N THR A 90 -19.15 5.06 -3.32
CA THR A 90 -18.83 3.63 -3.38
C THR A 90 -19.04 3.10 -4.78
N ALA A 91 -18.13 2.24 -5.26
CA ALA A 91 -18.27 1.50 -6.49
C ALA A 91 -18.65 0.04 -6.20
N GLU A 92 -19.55 -0.53 -6.98
CA GLU A 92 -19.95 -1.93 -6.86
C GLU A 92 -18.82 -2.88 -7.29
N THR A 93 -17.97 -2.42 -8.20
CA THR A 93 -16.83 -3.18 -8.73
C THR A 93 -15.59 -2.30 -8.79
N ALA A 94 -14.42 -2.91 -8.69
CA ALA A 94 -13.16 -2.20 -8.84
C ALA A 94 -13.08 -1.49 -10.20
N GLY A 95 -12.80 -0.19 -10.20
CA GLY A 95 -12.76 0.64 -11.42
C GLY A 95 -14.13 1.02 -11.99
N GLY A 96 -15.22 0.63 -11.34
CA GLY A 96 -16.57 1.03 -11.71
C GLY A 96 -16.91 2.48 -11.35
N ALA A 97 -18.11 2.90 -11.68
CA ALA A 97 -18.61 4.21 -11.30
C ALA A 97 -18.90 4.26 -9.79
N TYR A 98 -18.34 5.25 -9.13
CA TYR A 98 -18.60 5.53 -7.72
C TYR A 98 -19.86 6.37 -7.56
N LYS A 99 -20.70 6.01 -6.60
CA LYS A 99 -21.96 6.70 -6.32
C LYS A 99 -22.16 6.87 -4.82
N SER A 100 -22.87 7.91 -4.42
CA SER A 100 -23.36 8.10 -3.05
C SER A 100 -24.88 8.20 -3.02
N ALA A 101 -25.46 7.97 -1.84
CA ALA A 101 -26.89 8.16 -1.62
C ALA A 101 -27.32 9.62 -1.79
N ASP A 102 -26.41 10.57 -1.57
CA ASP A 102 -26.63 12.00 -1.71
C ASP A 102 -26.60 12.49 -3.16
N GLY A 103 -26.40 11.58 -4.14
CA GLY A 103 -26.43 11.92 -5.56
C GLY A 103 -25.09 12.38 -6.13
N PHE A 104 -23.98 12.19 -5.42
CA PHE A 104 -22.65 12.37 -6.01
C PHE A 104 -22.26 11.18 -6.85
N THR A 105 -21.67 11.44 -8.01
CA THR A 105 -21.12 10.37 -8.85
C THR A 105 -19.72 10.74 -9.35
N VAL A 106 -18.86 9.73 -9.43
CA VAL A 106 -17.51 9.84 -10.01
C VAL A 106 -17.32 8.65 -10.93
N SER A 107 -17.07 8.90 -12.21
CA SER A 107 -16.81 7.85 -13.19
C SER A 107 -15.69 8.27 -14.13
N GLY A 108 -14.95 7.33 -14.67
CA GLY A 108 -13.84 7.61 -15.59
C GLY A 108 -12.57 6.87 -15.18
N ASN A 109 -11.44 7.44 -15.54
CA ASN A 109 -10.11 6.88 -15.29
C ASN A 109 -9.24 7.83 -14.46
N SER A 110 -7.96 7.46 -14.27
CA SER A 110 -7.03 8.26 -13.47
C SER A 110 -6.70 9.64 -14.04
N GLU A 111 -6.90 9.87 -15.32
CA GLU A 111 -6.57 11.13 -16.01
C GLU A 111 -7.79 12.02 -16.21
N GLN A 112 -8.93 11.42 -16.46
CA GLN A 112 -10.17 12.14 -16.73
C GLN A 112 -11.35 11.44 -16.10
N ILE A 113 -12.15 12.23 -15.37
CA ILE A 113 -13.38 11.76 -14.73
C ILE A 113 -14.57 12.60 -15.17
N THR A 114 -15.74 12.01 -15.09
CA THR A 114 -17.00 12.72 -15.03
C THR A 114 -17.44 12.78 -13.58
N TYR A 115 -17.52 13.98 -13.05
CA TYR A 115 -17.95 14.26 -11.69
C TYR A 115 -19.33 14.90 -11.72
N ALA A 116 -20.25 14.39 -10.94
CA ALA A 116 -21.54 15.00 -10.73
C ALA A 116 -21.81 15.24 -9.24
N SER A 117 -22.41 16.37 -8.95
CA SER A 117 -22.90 16.73 -7.64
C SER A 117 -24.37 17.11 -7.69
N PRO A 118 -25.14 16.94 -6.60
CA PRO A 118 -26.57 17.25 -6.58
C PRO A 118 -26.89 18.70 -6.94
N GLN A 119 -25.97 19.62 -6.67
CA GLN A 119 -26.15 21.05 -6.87
C GLN A 119 -25.48 21.60 -8.13
N GLY A 120 -24.42 20.92 -8.62
CA GLY A 120 -23.59 21.40 -9.73
C GLY A 120 -23.77 20.65 -11.05
N GLY A 121 -24.66 19.64 -11.08
CA GLY A 121 -24.82 18.80 -12.26
C GLY A 121 -23.59 17.95 -12.57
N SER A 122 -23.50 17.47 -13.82
CA SER A 122 -22.42 16.60 -14.29
C SER A 122 -21.42 17.39 -15.13
N GLN A 123 -20.13 17.21 -14.85
CA GLN A 123 -19.05 17.89 -15.58
C GLN A 123 -17.83 16.99 -15.73
N SER A 124 -17.05 17.26 -16.78
CA SER A 124 -15.79 16.57 -17.01
C SER A 124 -14.67 17.28 -16.27
N CYS A 125 -13.82 16.51 -15.58
CA CYS A 125 -12.68 17.00 -14.83
C CYS A 125 -11.43 16.22 -15.24
N LYS A 126 -10.27 16.90 -15.29
CA LYS A 126 -8.96 16.32 -15.66
C LYS A 126 -7.97 16.46 -14.52
N ALA A 127 -7.13 15.41 -14.33
CA ALA A 127 -6.02 15.41 -13.39
C ALA A 127 -4.84 16.25 -13.87
#